data_bb7303cecfcabbff6393e0e2e79c2ede
#
_entry.id   bb7303cecfcabbff6393e0e2e79c2ede
#
_cell.length_a   1.000
_cell.length_b   1.000
_cell.length_c   1.000
_cell.angle_alpha   90.00
_cell.angle_beta   90.00
_cell.angle_gamma   90.00
#
_symmetry.space_group_name_H-M   'P 1'
#
loop_
_entity.id
_entity.type
_entity.pdbx_description
1 polymer ?
#
loop_
_entity_poly.entity_id
_entity_poly.type
_entity_poly.pdbx_seq_one_letter_code
_entity_poly.pdbx_strand_id
1 'polypeptide(L)'
;VTKQDGYYGIVAGERRWRAAKLAGLEEIPAIIREDDEQKNREIALIENIQRENLNPIEEAIAYKRLLTEFNLKQDEVAERVSKSRTAVTNSMRLLKLDERVQQMVIDDMISTGHARALLGIDDQEKQYTTAQKIFDEKLSVRETEKLVKKIQQEKDQPEAKEEVKIDPKMEAICRDLEEKMKVILGTKVAINQKDNQKGRIEIEYYSMDELDRIMDLFGSIRK
;
A
#
# COMPACT_ATOMS: atom_id res chain seq x y z
N VAL A 1 9.19 39.72 7.84
CA VAL A 1 9.55 39.80 9.27
C VAL A 1 8.33 40.15 10.09
N THR A 2 8.28 39.73 11.36
CA THR A 2 7.29 40.19 12.35
C THR A 2 7.93 41.05 13.40
N LYS A 3 7.21 42.06 13.91
CA LYS A 3 7.70 42.95 14.95
C LYS A 3 7.55 42.26 16.30
N GLN A 4 8.61 42.24 17.07
CA GLN A 4 8.67 41.77 18.46
C GLN A 4 9.20 42.90 19.36
N ASP A 5 9.10 42.73 20.66
CA ASP A 5 9.53 43.76 21.61
C ASP A 5 11.02 44.15 21.44
N GLY A 6 11.25 45.19 20.63
CA GLY A 6 12.58 45.75 20.40
C GLY A 6 13.40 45.16 19.25
N TYR A 7 12.90 44.16 18.51
CA TYR A 7 13.57 43.55 17.34
C TYR A 7 12.57 43.02 16.30
N TYR A 8 13.10 42.56 15.15
CA TYR A 8 12.30 41.95 14.08
C TYR A 8 12.66 40.46 13.95
N GLY A 9 11.66 39.59 14.13
CA GLY A 9 11.81 38.17 13.90
C GLY A 9 11.70 37.84 12.41
N ILE A 10 12.61 37.00 11.88
CA ILE A 10 12.56 36.57 10.48
C ILE A 10 11.52 35.45 10.36
N VAL A 11 10.46 35.69 9.57
CA VAL A 11 9.42 34.69 9.25
C VAL A 11 9.83 33.88 8.02
N ALA A 12 10.38 34.56 6.99
CA ALA A 12 10.86 33.95 5.76
C ALA A 12 12.03 34.75 5.18
N GLY A 13 12.91 34.07 4.41
CA GLY A 13 14.07 34.73 3.77
C GLY A 13 15.38 34.66 4.55
N GLU A 14 15.58 33.69 5.43
CA GLU A 14 16.80 33.54 6.24
C GLU A 14 18.07 33.47 5.38
N ARG A 15 18.04 32.77 4.23
CA ARG A 15 19.19 32.72 3.30
C ARG A 15 19.56 34.10 2.76
N ARG A 16 18.58 34.96 2.43
CA ARG A 16 18.81 36.33 2.00
C ARG A 16 19.41 37.18 3.09
N TRP A 17 18.90 37.03 4.32
CA TRP A 17 19.46 37.72 5.49
C TRP A 17 20.92 37.30 5.74
N ARG A 18 21.21 35.96 5.70
CA ARG A 18 22.59 35.48 5.86
C ARG A 18 23.52 36.01 4.77
N ALA A 19 23.08 36.04 3.52
CA ALA A 19 23.83 36.57 2.38
C ALA A 19 24.10 38.08 2.57
N ALA A 20 23.10 38.85 2.96
CA ALA A 20 23.25 40.29 3.25
C ALA A 20 24.25 40.55 4.38
N LYS A 21 24.17 39.75 5.45
CA LYS A 21 25.14 39.81 6.58
C LYS A 21 26.56 39.50 6.13
N LEU A 22 26.75 38.49 5.30
CA LEU A 22 28.06 38.13 4.72
C LEU A 22 28.59 39.23 3.76
N ALA A 23 27.69 39.91 3.06
CA ALA A 23 28.03 41.03 2.18
C ALA A 23 28.30 42.34 2.93
N GLY A 24 28.17 42.35 4.28
CA GLY A 24 28.42 43.54 5.12
C GLY A 24 27.36 44.63 5.01
N LEU A 25 26.12 44.29 4.57
CA LEU A 25 25.02 45.24 4.49
C LEU A 25 24.50 45.54 5.92
N GLU A 26 24.41 46.81 6.25
CA GLU A 26 23.88 47.26 7.55
C GLU A 26 22.36 47.22 7.58
N GLU A 27 21.71 47.43 6.45
CA GLU A 27 20.24 47.42 6.31
C GLU A 27 19.81 46.59 5.13
N ILE A 28 18.66 45.91 5.26
CA ILE A 28 18.00 45.20 4.17
C ILE A 28 16.52 45.54 4.12
N PRO A 29 15.92 45.69 2.94
CA PRO A 29 14.50 45.93 2.85
C PRO A 29 13.71 44.69 3.30
N ALA A 30 12.75 44.87 4.21
CA ALA A 30 11.92 43.83 4.77
C ALA A 30 10.45 44.27 4.81
N ILE A 31 9.56 43.34 4.54
CA ILE A 31 8.11 43.54 4.71
C ILE A 31 7.77 43.19 6.15
N ILE A 32 7.27 44.17 6.89
CA ILE A 32 6.79 43.96 8.26
C ILE A 32 5.37 43.43 8.18
N ARG A 33 5.12 42.28 8.81
CA ARG A 33 3.78 41.71 8.95
C ARG A 33 3.37 41.82 10.43
N GLU A 34 2.16 42.29 10.65
CA GLU A 34 1.51 42.35 11.98
C GLU A 34 0.65 41.10 12.22
N ASP A 35 0.93 40.03 11.49
CA ASP A 35 0.15 38.80 11.57
C ASP A 35 0.38 38.06 12.90
N ASP A 36 -0.64 37.34 13.32
CA ASP A 36 -0.63 36.42 14.43
C ASP A 36 0.53 35.40 14.29
N GLU A 37 1.21 35.10 15.38
CA GLU A 37 2.36 34.17 15.44
C GLU A 37 2.02 32.81 14.80
N GLN A 38 0.76 32.39 14.88
CA GLN A 38 0.26 31.17 14.26
C GLN A 38 0.29 31.25 12.74
N LYS A 39 -0.14 32.37 12.15
CA LYS A 39 -0.07 32.60 10.69
C LYS A 39 1.37 32.65 10.17
N ASN A 40 2.27 33.23 10.94
CA ASN A 40 3.70 33.28 10.57
C ASN A 40 4.31 31.89 10.53
N ARG A 41 4.01 31.03 11.49
CA ARG A 41 4.42 29.63 11.51
C ARG A 41 3.82 28.83 10.35
N GLU A 42 2.54 29.07 10.01
CA GLU A 42 1.90 28.47 8.87
C GLU A 42 2.59 28.83 7.56
N ILE A 43 2.84 30.11 7.31
CA ILE A 43 3.54 30.59 6.10
C ILE A 43 4.93 29.97 5.99
N ALA A 44 5.68 29.91 7.09
CA ALA A 44 7.01 29.31 7.11
C ALA A 44 6.97 27.80 6.80
N LEU A 45 5.93 27.09 7.28
CA LEU A 45 5.75 25.66 6.99
C LEU A 45 5.39 25.45 5.52
N ILE A 46 4.51 26.28 4.95
CA ILE A 46 4.13 26.21 3.51
C ILE A 46 5.35 26.50 2.63
N GLU A 47 6.15 27.55 2.95
CA GLU A 47 7.39 27.84 2.22
C GLU A 47 8.33 26.61 2.24
N ASN A 48 8.47 25.97 3.39
CA ASN A 48 9.33 24.79 3.51
C ASN A 48 8.83 23.60 2.68
N ILE A 49 7.48 23.40 2.59
CA ILE A 49 6.88 22.36 1.75
C ILE A 49 7.13 22.62 0.26
N GLN A 50 7.18 23.87 -0.16
CA GLN A 50 7.43 24.26 -1.56
C GLN A 50 8.90 24.16 -1.97
N ARG A 51 9.81 23.74 -1.08
CA ARG A 51 11.22 23.47 -1.42
C ARG A 51 11.35 22.18 -2.19
N GLU A 52 12.23 22.17 -3.21
CA GLU A 52 12.38 21.05 -4.16
C GLU A 52 12.96 19.74 -3.59
N ASN A 53 13.31 19.67 -2.30
CA ASN A 53 14.10 18.56 -1.73
C ASN A 53 13.43 17.82 -0.56
N LEU A 54 12.10 17.87 -0.43
CA LEU A 54 11.41 17.06 0.59
C LEU A 54 11.21 15.63 0.08
N ASN A 55 11.53 14.65 0.92
CA ASN A 55 11.14 13.29 0.61
C ASN A 55 9.61 13.08 0.80
N PRO A 56 9.01 12.03 0.22
CA PRO A 56 7.56 11.81 0.27
C PRO A 56 6.98 11.69 1.69
N ILE A 57 7.76 11.21 2.64
CA ILE A 57 7.33 11.06 4.05
C ILE A 57 7.40 12.40 4.78
N GLU A 58 8.44 13.20 4.55
CA GLU A 58 8.53 14.56 5.08
C GLU A 58 7.39 15.44 4.57
N GLU A 59 7.06 15.34 3.27
CA GLU A 59 5.93 16.03 2.67
C GLU A 59 4.61 15.63 3.36
N ALA A 60 4.41 14.33 3.59
CA ALA A 60 3.23 13.82 4.28
C ALA A 60 3.12 14.32 5.73
N ILE A 61 4.23 14.36 6.46
CA ILE A 61 4.30 14.90 7.83
C ILE A 61 3.94 16.38 7.84
N ALA A 62 4.49 17.15 6.90
CA ALA A 62 4.21 18.58 6.81
C ALA A 62 2.72 18.85 6.51
N TYR A 63 2.08 18.08 5.62
CA TYR A 63 0.63 18.16 5.39
C TYR A 63 -0.17 17.81 6.64
N LYS A 64 0.21 16.76 7.35
CA LYS A 64 -0.44 16.39 8.62
C LYS A 64 -0.35 17.51 9.65
N ARG A 65 0.80 18.19 9.75
CA ARG A 65 0.98 19.34 10.64
C ARG A 65 0.08 20.51 10.25
N LEU A 66 -0.06 20.83 8.96
CA LEU A 66 -0.99 21.88 8.50
C LEU A 66 -2.44 21.60 8.93
N LEU A 67 -2.88 20.34 8.88
CA LEU A 67 -4.21 19.96 9.33
C LEU A 67 -4.37 20.04 10.84
N THR A 68 -3.38 19.58 11.63
CA THR A 68 -3.51 19.41 13.08
C THR A 68 -3.15 20.67 13.86
N GLU A 69 -2.07 21.38 13.49
CA GLU A 69 -1.59 22.56 14.20
C GLU A 69 -2.34 23.85 13.82
N PHE A 70 -2.80 23.90 12.54
CA PHE A 70 -3.48 25.09 11.98
C PHE A 70 -4.96 24.89 11.71
N ASN A 71 -5.52 23.71 12.06
CA ASN A 71 -6.94 23.36 11.88
C ASN A 71 -7.45 23.54 10.44
N LEU A 72 -6.57 23.37 9.45
CA LEU A 72 -6.93 23.50 8.04
C LEU A 72 -7.66 22.26 7.55
N LYS A 73 -8.59 22.44 6.60
CA LYS A 73 -9.19 21.34 5.86
C LYS A 73 -8.25 20.86 4.75
N GLN A 74 -8.41 19.61 4.31
CA GLN A 74 -7.59 19.05 3.22
C GLN A 74 -7.65 19.87 1.93
N ASP A 75 -8.80 20.46 1.62
CA ASP A 75 -8.98 21.33 0.43
C ASP A 75 -8.14 22.62 0.57
N GLU A 76 -8.15 23.23 1.77
CA GLU A 76 -7.39 24.44 2.07
C GLU A 76 -5.87 24.19 2.02
N VAL A 77 -5.43 23.02 2.55
CA VAL A 77 -4.02 22.61 2.44
C VAL A 77 -3.64 22.45 0.96
N ALA A 78 -4.45 21.75 0.18
CA ALA A 78 -4.20 21.50 -1.23
C ALA A 78 -4.04 22.81 -2.03
N GLU A 79 -4.93 23.77 -1.81
CA GLU A 79 -4.88 25.11 -2.42
C GLU A 79 -3.59 25.84 -2.05
N ARG A 80 -3.23 25.88 -0.75
CA ARG A 80 -2.05 26.61 -0.26
C ARG A 80 -0.72 26.04 -0.75
N VAL A 81 -0.65 24.70 -0.93
CA VAL A 81 0.56 24.04 -1.45
C VAL A 81 0.54 23.83 -2.96
N SER A 82 -0.49 24.35 -3.66
CA SER A 82 -0.66 24.23 -5.13
C SER A 82 -0.66 22.77 -5.62
N LYS A 83 -1.30 21.89 -4.85
CA LYS A 83 -1.48 20.47 -5.18
C LYS A 83 -2.97 20.12 -5.27
N SER A 84 -3.31 18.98 -5.85
CA SER A 84 -4.68 18.48 -5.78
C SER A 84 -4.99 17.90 -4.38
N ARG A 85 -6.25 17.99 -3.94
CA ARG A 85 -6.72 17.32 -2.71
C ARG A 85 -6.36 15.83 -2.68
N THR A 86 -6.50 15.17 -3.84
CA THR A 86 -6.16 13.74 -3.98
C THR A 86 -4.66 13.50 -3.74
N ALA A 87 -3.78 14.40 -4.21
CA ALA A 87 -2.35 14.29 -3.97
C ALA A 87 -2.02 14.41 -2.47
N VAL A 88 -2.57 15.43 -1.80
CA VAL A 88 -2.41 15.63 -0.34
C VAL A 88 -2.92 14.43 0.45
N THR A 89 -4.12 13.91 0.12
CA THR A 89 -4.69 12.74 0.78
C THR A 89 -3.81 11.49 0.57
N ASN A 90 -3.32 11.26 -0.64
CA ASN A 90 -2.48 10.11 -0.96
C ASN A 90 -1.12 10.19 -0.27
N SER A 91 -0.52 11.38 -0.20
CA SER A 91 0.73 11.60 0.53
C SER A 91 0.55 11.28 2.02
N MET A 92 -0.48 11.83 2.67
CA MET A 92 -0.76 11.57 4.10
C MET A 92 -1.05 10.10 4.41
N ARG A 93 -1.61 9.33 3.47
CA ARG A 93 -1.84 7.90 3.66
C ARG A 93 -0.55 7.11 3.85
N LEU A 94 0.59 7.59 3.33
CA LEU A 94 1.88 6.95 3.51
C LEU A 94 2.30 6.86 4.99
N LEU A 95 1.85 7.79 5.83
CA LEU A 95 2.10 7.77 7.28
C LEU A 95 1.39 6.62 8.03
N LYS A 96 0.54 5.85 7.36
CA LYS A 96 -0.11 4.65 7.92
C LYS A 96 0.70 3.37 7.69
N LEU A 97 1.74 3.45 6.88
CA LEU A 97 2.64 2.33 6.62
C LEU A 97 3.50 2.03 7.86
N ASP A 98 3.98 0.80 7.96
CA ASP A 98 5.03 0.43 8.92
C ASP A 98 6.25 1.35 8.77
N GLU A 99 6.90 1.73 9.87
CA GLU A 99 8.03 2.66 9.87
C GLU A 99 9.20 2.17 8.99
N ARG A 100 9.44 0.87 8.94
CA ARG A 100 10.47 0.26 8.08
C ARG A 100 10.15 0.44 6.60
N VAL A 101 8.85 0.34 6.24
CA VAL A 101 8.38 0.57 4.86
C VAL A 101 8.47 2.06 4.52
N GLN A 102 8.15 2.96 5.47
CA GLN A 102 8.36 4.40 5.28
C GLN A 102 9.84 4.71 5.02
N GLN A 103 10.76 4.07 5.77
CA GLN A 103 12.19 4.23 5.54
C GLN A 103 12.61 3.77 4.15
N MET A 104 12.09 2.63 3.65
CA MET A 104 12.35 2.18 2.29
C MET A 104 11.88 3.18 1.22
N VAL A 105 10.82 3.96 1.49
CA VAL A 105 10.39 5.05 0.60
C VAL A 105 11.34 6.24 0.68
N ILE A 106 11.84 6.59 1.87
CA ILE A 106 12.81 7.68 2.09
C ILE A 106 14.12 7.37 1.35
N ASP A 107 14.56 6.12 1.39
CA ASP A 107 15.81 5.64 0.79
C ASP A 107 15.66 5.31 -0.72
N ASP A 108 14.54 5.67 -1.35
CA ASP A 108 14.20 5.40 -2.75
C ASP A 108 14.29 3.91 -3.15
N MET A 109 14.24 3.00 -2.17
CA MET A 109 14.23 1.55 -2.43
C MET A 109 12.91 1.11 -3.09
N ILE A 110 11.80 1.73 -2.72
CA ILE A 110 10.49 1.54 -3.33
C ILE A 110 9.83 2.89 -3.63
N SER A 111 9.07 2.96 -4.73
CA SER A 111 8.39 4.20 -5.11
C SER A 111 7.12 4.45 -4.27
N THR A 112 6.64 5.69 -4.27
CA THR A 112 5.35 6.06 -3.65
C THR A 112 4.16 5.28 -4.24
N GLY A 113 4.27 4.80 -5.48
CA GLY A 113 3.27 3.92 -6.11
C GLY A 113 3.21 2.56 -5.43
N HIS A 114 4.37 1.91 -5.19
CA HIS A 114 4.47 0.67 -4.43
C HIS A 114 3.96 0.84 -2.99
N ALA A 115 4.40 1.91 -2.32
CA ALA A 115 3.98 2.25 -0.98
C ALA A 115 2.44 2.40 -0.84
N ARG A 116 1.79 3.04 -1.83
CA ARG A 116 0.32 3.14 -1.85
C ARG A 116 -0.38 1.80 -2.02
N ALA A 117 0.16 0.90 -2.84
CA ALA A 117 -0.39 -0.44 -2.98
C ALA A 117 -0.28 -1.23 -1.66
N LEU A 118 0.85 -1.11 -0.95
CA LEU A 118 1.09 -1.77 0.34
C LEU A 118 0.13 -1.34 1.45
N LEU A 119 -0.52 -0.17 1.35
CA LEU A 119 -1.59 0.25 2.28
C LEU A 119 -2.80 -0.70 2.30
N GLY A 120 -2.92 -1.60 1.35
CA GLY A 120 -3.93 -2.66 1.36
C GLY A 120 -3.62 -3.83 2.29
N ILE A 121 -2.44 -3.88 2.90
CA ILE A 121 -2.02 -4.92 3.85
C ILE A 121 -2.08 -4.31 5.25
N ASP A 122 -2.99 -4.81 6.11
CA ASP A 122 -3.14 -4.28 7.49
C ASP A 122 -2.05 -4.78 8.44
N ASP A 123 -1.51 -5.98 8.19
CA ASP A 123 -0.48 -6.61 9.02
C ASP A 123 0.89 -5.97 8.71
N GLN A 124 1.50 -5.34 9.70
CA GLN A 124 2.76 -4.61 9.56
C GLN A 124 3.93 -5.50 9.15
N GLU A 125 4.02 -6.74 9.67
CA GLU A 125 5.09 -7.67 9.30
C GLU A 125 4.92 -8.15 7.86
N LYS A 126 3.69 -8.49 7.46
CA LYS A 126 3.40 -8.85 6.05
C LYS A 126 3.63 -7.67 5.11
N GLN A 127 3.33 -6.46 5.56
CA GLN A 127 3.57 -5.24 4.79
C GLN A 127 5.06 -5.04 4.53
N TYR A 128 5.90 -5.19 5.57
CA TYR A 128 7.35 -5.07 5.46
C TYR A 128 7.98 -6.19 4.61
N THR A 129 7.63 -7.46 4.86
CA THR A 129 8.15 -8.58 4.07
C THR A 129 7.74 -8.49 2.60
N THR A 130 6.53 -7.98 2.32
CA THR A 130 6.08 -7.72 0.94
C THR A 130 6.87 -6.57 0.33
N ALA A 131 7.19 -5.51 1.09
CA ALA A 131 8.03 -4.40 0.62
C ALA A 131 9.45 -4.87 0.26
N GLN A 132 10.05 -5.74 1.07
CA GLN A 132 11.34 -6.36 0.75
C GLN A 132 11.29 -7.17 -0.54
N LYS A 133 10.25 -8.00 -0.70
CA LYS A 133 10.04 -8.78 -1.92
C LYS A 133 9.92 -7.89 -3.16
N ILE A 134 9.18 -6.76 -3.07
CA ILE A 134 9.06 -5.79 -4.16
C ILE A 134 10.42 -5.25 -4.58
N PHE A 135 11.27 -4.92 -3.61
CA PHE A 135 12.61 -4.41 -3.85
C PHE A 135 13.53 -5.47 -4.47
N ASP A 136 13.57 -6.68 -3.90
CA ASP A 136 14.45 -7.78 -4.33
C ASP A 136 14.10 -8.28 -5.74
N GLU A 137 12.82 -8.44 -6.04
CA GLU A 137 12.31 -8.93 -7.33
C GLU A 137 12.11 -7.81 -8.35
N LYS A 138 12.34 -6.54 -7.97
CA LYS A 138 12.14 -5.34 -8.81
C LYS A 138 10.76 -5.29 -9.45
N LEU A 139 9.73 -5.61 -8.68
CA LEU A 139 8.35 -5.64 -9.15
C LEU A 139 7.90 -4.24 -9.59
N SER A 140 7.10 -4.19 -10.65
CA SER A 140 6.41 -2.95 -11.03
C SER A 140 5.23 -2.65 -10.10
N VAL A 141 4.75 -1.41 -10.11
CA VAL A 141 3.57 -1.00 -9.31
C VAL A 141 2.36 -1.89 -9.62
N ARG A 142 2.13 -2.25 -10.89
CA ARG A 142 1.02 -3.12 -11.31
C ARG A 142 1.14 -4.55 -10.78
N GLU A 143 2.35 -5.10 -10.74
CA GLU A 143 2.61 -6.42 -10.15
C GLU A 143 2.42 -6.40 -8.65
N THR A 144 2.88 -5.32 -7.99
CA THR A 144 2.65 -5.08 -6.57
C THR A 144 1.15 -5.01 -6.23
N GLU A 145 0.36 -4.30 -7.02
CA GLU A 145 -1.10 -4.24 -6.83
C GLU A 145 -1.76 -5.63 -6.94
N LYS A 146 -1.32 -6.44 -7.92
CA LYS A 146 -1.79 -7.84 -8.06
C LYS A 146 -1.39 -8.70 -6.87
N LEU A 147 -0.14 -8.56 -6.41
CA LEU A 147 0.38 -9.30 -5.25
C LEU A 147 -0.41 -8.94 -3.97
N VAL A 148 -0.61 -7.65 -3.71
CA VAL A 148 -1.40 -7.18 -2.56
C VAL A 148 -2.83 -7.68 -2.62
N LYS A 149 -3.47 -7.62 -3.80
CA LYS A 149 -4.82 -8.14 -4.00
C LYS A 149 -4.91 -9.65 -3.72
N LYS A 150 -3.90 -10.42 -4.12
CA LYS A 150 -3.82 -11.86 -3.81
C LYS A 150 -3.72 -12.10 -2.30
N ILE A 151 -2.86 -11.35 -1.60
CA ILE A 151 -2.70 -11.43 -0.14
C ILE A 151 -4.03 -11.08 0.58
N GLN A 152 -4.77 -10.07 0.09
CA GLN A 152 -6.08 -9.71 0.63
C GLN A 152 -7.11 -10.84 0.40
N GLN A 153 -7.16 -11.44 -0.79
CA GLN A 153 -8.06 -12.55 -1.10
C GLN A 153 -7.75 -13.80 -0.27
N GLU A 154 -6.49 -14.05 0.05
CA GLU A 154 -6.08 -15.13 0.96
C GLU A 154 -6.53 -14.86 2.41
N LYS A 155 -6.66 -13.58 2.81
CA LYS A 155 -7.18 -13.17 4.13
C LYS A 155 -8.70 -13.28 4.22
N ASP A 156 -9.41 -12.97 3.12
CA ASP A 156 -10.89 -13.04 3.02
C ASP A 156 -11.40 -14.47 2.80
N GLN A 157 -10.54 -15.42 2.47
CA GLN A 157 -10.87 -16.82 2.59
C GLN A 157 -10.74 -17.16 4.09
N PRO A 158 -11.84 -17.49 4.79
CA PRO A 158 -11.74 -17.95 6.17
C PRO A 158 -10.72 -19.05 6.19
N GLU A 159 -9.79 -18.99 7.14
CA GLU A 159 -8.73 -19.96 7.39
C GLU A 159 -9.20 -21.38 7.10
N ALA A 160 -9.02 -21.80 5.89
CA ALA A 160 -9.25 -23.16 5.47
C ALA A 160 -7.93 -23.69 4.95
N LYS A 161 -7.02 -23.87 5.91
CA LYS A 161 -6.01 -24.92 5.90
C LYS A 161 -5.26 -24.83 7.23
N GLU A 162 -5.96 -25.09 8.36
CA GLU A 162 -5.39 -26.12 9.19
C GLU A 162 -5.06 -27.25 8.22
N GLU A 163 -3.80 -27.62 8.11
CA GLU A 163 -3.44 -28.93 7.60
C GLU A 163 -4.21 -29.93 8.46
N VAL A 164 -5.42 -30.25 8.02
CA VAL A 164 -6.11 -31.43 8.51
C VAL A 164 -5.11 -32.54 8.20
N LYS A 165 -4.48 -33.08 9.25
CA LYS A 165 -3.64 -34.27 9.12
C LYS A 165 -4.57 -35.36 8.59
N ILE A 166 -4.69 -35.42 7.26
CA ILE A 166 -5.43 -36.46 6.56
C ILE A 166 -4.69 -37.74 6.92
N ASP A 167 -5.43 -38.70 7.43
CA ASP A 167 -4.88 -40.01 7.75
C ASP A 167 -4.17 -40.53 6.49
N PRO A 168 -2.86 -40.88 6.54
CA PRO A 168 -2.12 -41.37 5.38
C PRO A 168 -2.83 -42.50 4.64
N LYS A 169 -3.66 -43.30 5.36
CA LYS A 169 -4.51 -44.31 4.77
C LYS A 169 -5.61 -43.77 3.91
N MET A 170 -6.20 -42.62 4.29
CA MET A 170 -7.28 -41.97 3.51
C MET A 170 -6.72 -41.33 2.27
N GLU A 171 -5.53 -40.74 2.34
CA GLU A 171 -4.84 -40.17 1.15
C GLU A 171 -4.53 -41.26 0.11
N ALA A 172 -4.07 -42.44 0.56
CA ALA A 172 -3.83 -43.56 -0.33
C ALA A 172 -5.13 -44.10 -0.99
N ILE A 173 -6.24 -44.12 -0.24
CA ILE A 173 -7.56 -44.51 -0.77
C ILE A 173 -8.04 -43.50 -1.82
N CYS A 174 -7.88 -42.22 -1.58
CA CYS A 174 -8.28 -41.19 -2.54
C CYS A 174 -7.49 -41.27 -3.84
N ARG A 175 -6.17 -41.49 -3.77
CA ARG A 175 -5.33 -41.71 -4.97
C ARG A 175 -5.78 -42.95 -5.78
N ASP A 176 -6.08 -44.05 -5.13
CA ASP A 176 -6.58 -45.25 -5.80
C ASP A 176 -7.94 -45.00 -6.48
N LEU A 177 -8.81 -44.20 -5.83
CA LEU A 177 -10.10 -43.80 -6.41
C LEU A 177 -9.92 -42.83 -7.56
N GLU A 178 -9.01 -41.86 -7.49
CA GLU A 178 -8.68 -40.95 -8.60
C GLU A 178 -8.20 -41.72 -9.82
N GLU A 179 -7.30 -42.70 -9.67
CA GLU A 179 -6.81 -43.52 -10.76
C GLU A 179 -7.93 -44.36 -11.37
N LYS A 180 -8.79 -44.99 -10.59
CA LYS A 180 -9.93 -45.75 -11.06
C LYS A 180 -10.92 -44.86 -11.84
N MET A 181 -11.25 -43.69 -11.32
CA MET A 181 -12.12 -42.72 -11.97
C MET A 181 -11.52 -42.21 -13.29
N LYS A 182 -10.20 -41.91 -13.28
CA LYS A 182 -9.48 -41.51 -14.49
C LYS A 182 -9.55 -42.59 -15.60
N VAL A 183 -9.41 -43.83 -15.25
CA VAL A 183 -9.54 -44.96 -16.23
C VAL A 183 -10.95 -45.05 -16.76
N ILE A 184 -11.99 -44.92 -15.94
CA ILE A 184 -13.39 -45.03 -16.32
C ILE A 184 -13.82 -43.83 -17.17
N LEU A 185 -13.48 -42.62 -16.73
CA LEU A 185 -13.93 -41.36 -17.37
C LEU A 185 -13.05 -40.96 -18.55
N GLY A 186 -11.81 -41.48 -18.63
CA GLY A 186 -10.86 -41.17 -19.70
C GLY A 186 -10.30 -39.76 -19.64
N THR A 187 -10.46 -39.07 -18.51
CA THR A 187 -9.98 -37.68 -18.28
C THR A 187 -9.42 -37.55 -16.90
N LYS A 188 -8.78 -36.39 -16.63
CA LYS A 188 -8.18 -36.07 -15.35
C LYS A 188 -9.24 -35.85 -14.27
N VAL A 189 -9.10 -36.56 -13.15
CA VAL A 189 -9.96 -36.45 -11.97
C VAL A 189 -9.12 -36.13 -10.77
N ALA A 190 -9.56 -35.20 -9.92
CA ALA A 190 -8.95 -34.85 -8.66
C ALA A 190 -9.98 -34.95 -7.52
N ILE A 191 -9.60 -35.57 -6.40
CA ILE A 191 -10.44 -35.65 -5.20
C ILE A 191 -9.82 -34.79 -4.09
N ASN A 192 -10.38 -33.60 -3.93
CA ASN A 192 -9.95 -32.63 -2.93
C ASN A 192 -10.72 -32.86 -1.62
N GLN A 193 -10.09 -33.43 -0.61
CA GLN A 193 -10.67 -33.61 0.72
C GLN A 193 -10.69 -32.30 1.51
N LYS A 194 -11.84 -32.00 2.15
CA LYS A 194 -11.97 -30.89 3.10
C LYS A 194 -11.80 -31.32 4.55
N ASP A 195 -12.25 -32.53 4.86
CA ASP A 195 -12.10 -33.21 6.16
C ASP A 195 -12.21 -34.72 5.96
N ASN A 196 -12.17 -35.52 7.03
CA ASN A 196 -12.23 -36.99 6.97
C ASN A 196 -13.57 -37.52 6.40
N GLN A 197 -14.59 -36.70 6.16
CA GLN A 197 -15.91 -37.13 5.73
C GLN A 197 -16.43 -36.38 4.50
N LYS A 198 -15.83 -35.23 4.14
CA LYS A 198 -16.30 -34.35 3.07
C LYS A 198 -15.19 -34.00 2.12
N GLY A 199 -15.48 -34.00 0.84
CA GLY A 199 -14.56 -33.62 -0.22
C GLY A 199 -15.28 -33.08 -1.43
N ARG A 200 -14.50 -32.69 -2.43
CA ARG A 200 -14.94 -32.27 -3.75
C ARG A 200 -14.24 -33.11 -4.78
N ILE A 201 -15.01 -33.61 -5.76
CA ILE A 201 -14.46 -34.28 -6.93
C ILE A 201 -14.47 -33.27 -8.07
N GLU A 202 -13.33 -33.05 -8.70
CA GLU A 202 -13.16 -32.22 -9.87
C GLU A 202 -12.81 -33.10 -11.07
N ILE A 203 -13.56 -32.98 -12.16
CA ILE A 203 -13.39 -33.70 -13.39
C ILE A 203 -13.11 -32.67 -14.48
N GLU A 204 -11.94 -32.75 -15.10
CA GLU A 204 -11.58 -31.87 -16.21
C GLU A 204 -12.17 -32.41 -17.50
N TYR A 205 -12.66 -31.53 -18.40
CA TYR A 205 -13.06 -31.87 -19.76
C TYR A 205 -12.48 -30.82 -20.71
N TYR A 206 -12.12 -31.24 -21.93
CA TYR A 206 -11.44 -30.39 -22.91
C TYR A 206 -12.28 -30.11 -24.16
N SER A 207 -13.48 -30.74 -24.28
CA SER A 207 -14.46 -30.46 -25.33
C SER A 207 -15.89 -30.72 -24.83
N MET A 208 -16.89 -30.18 -25.52
CA MET A 208 -18.31 -30.44 -25.23
C MET A 208 -18.66 -31.91 -25.46
N ASP A 209 -18.11 -32.52 -26.50
CA ASP A 209 -18.33 -33.97 -26.81
C ASP A 209 -17.80 -34.87 -25.68
N GLU A 210 -16.70 -34.46 -25.05
CA GLU A 210 -16.15 -35.17 -23.91
C GLU A 210 -17.02 -35.01 -22.67
N LEU A 211 -17.59 -33.82 -22.44
CA LEU A 211 -18.54 -33.56 -21.36
C LEU A 211 -19.81 -34.42 -21.56
N ASP A 212 -20.37 -34.48 -22.77
CA ASP A 212 -21.55 -35.31 -23.07
C ASP A 212 -21.27 -36.78 -22.83
N ARG A 213 -20.10 -37.29 -23.25
CA ARG A 213 -19.65 -38.65 -22.94
C ARG A 213 -19.58 -38.95 -21.43
N ILE A 214 -19.05 -38.01 -20.65
CA ILE A 214 -18.97 -38.14 -19.19
C ILE A 214 -20.37 -38.17 -18.58
N MET A 215 -21.29 -37.34 -19.07
CA MET A 215 -22.68 -37.30 -18.62
C MET A 215 -23.43 -38.59 -18.96
N ASP A 216 -23.19 -39.17 -20.12
CA ASP A 216 -23.78 -40.46 -20.55
C ASP A 216 -23.29 -41.60 -19.65
N LEU A 217 -22.00 -41.61 -19.27
CA LEU A 217 -21.46 -42.59 -18.31
C LEU A 217 -22.17 -42.49 -16.96
N PHE A 218 -22.38 -41.27 -16.45
CA PHE A 218 -23.16 -41.06 -15.22
C PHE A 218 -24.62 -41.49 -15.36
N GLY A 219 -25.21 -41.29 -16.54
CA GLY A 219 -26.57 -41.74 -16.83
C GLY A 219 -26.70 -43.28 -16.85
N SER A 220 -25.67 -43.99 -17.29
CA SER A 220 -25.65 -45.45 -17.33
C SER A 220 -25.53 -46.12 -15.95
N ILE A 221 -25.01 -45.43 -14.94
CA ILE A 221 -24.89 -45.92 -13.57
C ILE A 221 -26.25 -45.97 -12.84
N ARG A 222 -27.27 -45.32 -13.37
CA ARG A 222 -28.62 -45.23 -12.77
C ARG A 222 -29.54 -46.42 -13.13
N LYS A 223 -29.04 -47.44 -13.79
CA LYS A 223 -29.75 -48.72 -14.03
C LYS A 223 -29.03 -49.79 -13.23
#